data_346adcbaab27e4f408b8af6feb427e32
#
_entry.id   346adcbaab27e4f408b8af6feb427e32
#
_cell.length_a   1.000
_cell.length_b   1.000
_cell.length_c   1.000
_cell.angle_alpha   90.00
_cell.angle_beta   90.00
_cell.angle_gamma   90.00
#
_symmetry.space_group_name_H-M   'P 1'
#
loop_
_entity.id
_entity.type
_entity.pdbx_description
1 polymer ?
#
loop_
_entity_poly.entity_id
_entity_poly.type
_entity_poly.pdbx_seq_one_letter_code
_entity_poly.pdbx_strand_id
1 'polypeptide(L)'
;PTIIGKWLALLKSALLREERYTLALKCTDLALTFVPDDPYEIRDRGFIYQQLDCHQIAATDYQYFIDQCPDDPASELLKSQVNVMTEKTVVVH
;
A
#
# COMPACT_ATOMS: atom_id res chain seq x y z
N PRO A 1 -8.35 -12.03 12.53
CA PRO A 1 -7.98 -10.90 13.37
C PRO A 1 -7.51 -11.36 14.72
N THR A 2 -6.23 -11.30 14.86
CA THR A 2 -5.59 -11.62 16.12
C THR A 2 -5.26 -10.32 16.85
N ILE A 3 -4.94 -10.44 18.14
CA ILE A 3 -4.52 -9.28 18.93
C ILE A 3 -3.28 -8.65 18.29
N ILE A 4 -2.39 -9.47 17.77
CA ILE A 4 -1.17 -9.00 17.10
C ILE A 4 -1.53 -8.19 15.84
N GLY A 5 -2.49 -8.66 15.07
CA GLY A 5 -2.94 -7.93 13.88
C GLY A 5 -3.50 -6.56 14.20
N LYS A 6 -4.30 -6.46 15.26
CA LYS A 6 -4.84 -5.17 15.70
C LYS A 6 -3.73 -4.25 16.19
N TRP A 7 -2.76 -4.79 16.89
CA TRP A 7 -1.63 -4.04 17.39
C TRP A 7 -0.82 -3.42 16.26
N LEU A 8 -0.53 -4.23 15.24
CA LEU A 8 0.23 -3.76 14.09
C LEU A 8 -0.54 -2.68 13.32
N ALA A 9 -1.87 -2.84 13.20
CA ALA A 9 -2.69 -1.85 12.52
C ALA A 9 -2.68 -0.51 13.26
N LEU A 10 -2.79 -0.54 14.58
CA LEU A 10 -2.75 0.68 15.38
C LEU A 10 -1.39 1.36 15.30
N LEU A 11 -0.33 0.58 15.40
CA LEU A 11 1.03 1.11 15.32
C LEU A 11 1.28 1.71 13.94
N LYS A 12 0.87 1.02 12.89
CA LYS A 12 1.03 1.51 11.53
C LYS A 12 0.29 2.83 11.34
N SER A 13 -0.95 2.92 11.83
CA SER A 13 -1.72 4.15 11.74
C SER A 13 -1.03 5.32 12.42
N ALA A 14 -0.47 5.08 13.60
CA ALA A 14 0.26 6.11 14.33
C ALA A 14 1.50 6.55 13.55
N LEU A 15 2.25 5.61 13.00
CA LEU A 15 3.45 5.92 12.23
C LEU A 15 3.12 6.70 10.97
N LEU A 16 2.01 6.37 10.31
CA LEU A 16 1.59 7.10 9.11
C LEU A 16 1.17 8.53 9.44
N ARG A 17 0.52 8.74 10.58
CA ARG A 17 0.16 10.10 11.00
C ARG A 17 1.39 10.94 11.27
N GLU A 18 2.46 10.33 11.74
CA GLU A 18 3.72 11.04 12.03
C GLU A 18 4.67 11.03 10.83
N GLU A 19 4.20 10.55 9.68
CA GLU A 19 4.97 10.48 8.44
C GLU A 19 6.26 9.66 8.59
N ARG A 20 6.23 8.66 9.45
CA ARG A 20 7.37 7.75 9.64
C ARG A 20 7.21 6.55 8.70
N TYR A 21 7.35 6.81 7.41
CA TYR A 21 7.01 5.83 6.39
C TYR A 21 7.91 4.60 6.41
N THR A 22 9.19 4.76 6.69
CA THR A 22 10.10 3.61 6.75
C THR A 22 9.70 2.63 7.84
N LEU A 23 9.32 3.14 9.01
CA LEU A 23 8.88 2.28 10.11
C LEU A 23 7.51 1.67 9.82
N ALA A 24 6.62 2.45 9.19
CA ALA A 24 5.32 1.93 8.78
C ALA A 24 5.49 0.79 7.77
N LEU A 25 6.46 0.91 6.87
CA LEU A 25 6.76 -0.14 5.91
C LEU A 25 7.20 -1.42 6.61
N LYS A 26 8.02 -1.31 7.65
CA LYS A 26 8.44 -2.48 8.43
C LYS A 26 7.26 -3.15 9.09
N CYS A 27 6.30 -2.37 9.61
CA CYS A 27 5.08 -2.92 10.21
C CYS A 27 4.26 -3.67 9.17
N THR A 28 4.14 -3.12 7.98
CA THR A 28 3.40 -3.76 6.90
C THR A 28 4.09 -5.05 6.46
N ASP A 29 5.42 -5.02 6.33
CA ASP A 29 6.18 -6.21 5.97
C ASP A 29 6.00 -7.31 7.02
N LEU A 30 5.99 -6.94 8.29
CA LEU A 30 5.75 -7.90 9.35
C LEU A 30 4.35 -8.50 9.27
N ALA A 31 3.34 -7.66 9.02
CA ALA A 31 1.96 -8.15 8.85
C ALA A 31 1.88 -9.12 7.67
N LEU A 32 2.56 -8.84 6.58
CA LEU A 32 2.58 -9.71 5.41
C LEU A 32 3.32 -11.02 5.66
N THR A 33 4.15 -11.09 6.69
CA THR A 33 4.76 -12.35 7.10
C THR A 33 3.69 -13.32 7.59
N PHE A 34 2.64 -12.80 8.23
CA PHE A 34 1.54 -13.62 8.74
C PHE A 34 0.45 -13.85 7.70
N VAL A 35 0.18 -12.86 6.87
CA VAL A 35 -0.87 -12.93 5.84
C VAL A 35 -0.30 -12.43 4.51
N PRO A 36 0.52 -13.25 3.83
CA PRO A 36 1.30 -12.79 2.66
C PRO A 36 0.45 -12.28 1.49
N ASP A 37 -0.78 -12.78 1.36
CA ASP A 37 -1.62 -12.44 0.21
C ASP A 37 -2.73 -11.45 0.56
N ASP A 38 -2.67 -10.82 1.74
CA ASP A 38 -3.71 -9.89 2.15
C ASP A 38 -3.67 -8.64 1.27
N PRO A 39 -4.70 -8.44 0.43
CA PRO A 39 -4.70 -7.30 -0.49
C PRO A 39 -4.73 -5.96 0.24
N TYR A 40 -5.33 -5.89 1.42
CA TYR A 40 -5.39 -4.64 2.17
C TYR A 40 -4.02 -4.24 2.72
N GLU A 41 -3.23 -5.21 3.18
CA GLU A 41 -1.86 -4.90 3.62
C GLU A 41 -0.98 -4.52 2.44
N ILE A 42 -1.16 -5.17 1.30
CA ILE A 42 -0.41 -4.83 0.10
C ILE A 42 -0.79 -3.44 -0.39
N ARG A 43 -2.07 -3.08 -0.34
CA ARG A 43 -2.52 -1.73 -0.66
C ARG A 43 -1.85 -0.69 0.24
N ASP A 44 -1.80 -0.97 1.55
CA ASP A 44 -1.15 -0.06 2.49
C ASP A 44 0.33 0.08 2.20
N ARG A 45 0.98 -1.02 1.82
CA ARG A 45 2.39 -0.98 1.42
C ARG A 45 2.57 -0.10 0.18
N GLY A 46 1.65 -0.21 -0.78
CA GLY A 46 1.68 0.64 -1.96
C GLY A 46 1.58 2.12 -1.60
N PHE A 47 0.69 2.46 -0.66
CA PHE A 47 0.57 3.83 -0.19
C PHE A 47 1.89 4.33 0.40
N ILE A 48 2.52 3.50 1.21
CA ILE A 48 3.80 3.87 1.84
C ILE A 48 4.88 4.09 0.77
N TYR A 49 4.97 3.19 -0.20
CA TYR A 49 5.93 3.35 -1.29
C TYR A 49 5.65 4.61 -2.11
N GLN A 50 4.39 4.96 -2.29
CA GLN A 50 4.03 6.19 -2.99
C GLN A 50 4.56 7.41 -2.23
N GLN A 51 4.45 7.40 -0.91
CA GLN A 51 4.98 8.50 -0.09
C GLN A 51 6.52 8.57 -0.14
N LEU A 52 7.16 7.44 -0.39
CA LEU A 52 8.61 7.37 -0.51
C LEU A 52 9.09 7.57 -1.95
N ASP A 53 8.19 7.99 -2.84
CA ASP A 53 8.47 8.23 -4.26
C ASP A 53 8.88 6.98 -5.03
N CYS A 54 8.53 5.81 -4.52
CA CYS A 54 8.74 4.54 -5.23
C CYS A 54 7.49 4.21 -6.05
N HIS A 55 7.25 5.00 -7.08
CA HIS A 55 5.98 4.95 -7.81
C HIS A 55 5.73 3.62 -8.55
N GLN A 56 6.77 3.00 -9.09
CA GLN A 56 6.60 1.74 -9.81
C GLN A 56 6.15 0.62 -8.88
N ILE A 57 6.78 0.53 -7.72
CA ILE A 57 6.42 -0.50 -6.73
C ILE A 57 5.03 -0.22 -6.19
N ALA A 58 4.74 1.05 -5.91
CA ALA A 58 3.41 1.45 -5.44
C ALA A 58 2.32 1.07 -6.45
N ALA A 59 2.57 1.33 -7.72
CA ALA A 59 1.61 0.99 -8.76
C ALA A 59 1.38 -0.52 -8.83
N THR A 60 2.43 -1.31 -8.68
CA THR A 60 2.33 -2.78 -8.68
C THR A 60 1.47 -3.25 -7.52
N ASP A 61 1.68 -2.70 -6.33
CA ASP A 61 0.90 -3.07 -5.15
C ASP A 61 -0.56 -2.67 -5.30
N TYR A 62 -0.82 -1.48 -5.82
CA TYR A 62 -2.19 -1.04 -6.07
C TYR A 62 -2.87 -1.91 -7.11
N GLN A 63 -2.15 -2.30 -8.16
CA GLN A 63 -2.71 -3.15 -9.19
C GLN A 63 -3.10 -4.51 -8.61
N TYR A 64 -2.28 -5.06 -7.73
CA TYR A 64 -2.60 -6.31 -7.05
C TYR A 64 -3.92 -6.18 -6.28
N PHE A 65 -4.07 -5.08 -5.53
CA PHE A 65 -5.30 -4.83 -4.78
C PHE A 65 -6.51 -4.74 -5.71
N ILE A 66 -6.37 -4.01 -6.81
CA ILE A 66 -7.45 -3.84 -7.78
C ILE A 66 -7.86 -5.19 -8.36
N ASP A 67 -6.88 -6.05 -8.67
CA ASP A 67 -7.15 -7.36 -9.24
C ASP A 67 -7.84 -8.29 -8.25
N GLN A 68 -7.50 -8.20 -6.98
CA GLN A 68 -8.08 -9.05 -5.94
C GLN A 68 -9.42 -8.54 -5.44
N CYS A 69 -9.62 -7.23 -5.44
CA CYS A 69 -10.83 -6.60 -4.90
C CYS A 69 -11.44 -5.63 -5.92
N PRO A 70 -11.84 -6.11 -7.09
CA PRO A 70 -12.33 -5.19 -8.14
C PRO A 70 -13.60 -4.44 -7.77
N ASP A 71 -14.39 -5.00 -6.85
CA ASP A 71 -15.65 -4.38 -6.44
C ASP A 71 -15.51 -3.44 -5.24
N ASP A 72 -14.31 -3.32 -4.69
CA ASP A 72 -14.09 -2.43 -3.56
C ASP A 72 -14.08 -0.98 -4.06
N PRO A 73 -14.81 -0.07 -3.37
CA PRO A 73 -14.81 1.34 -3.76
C PRO A 73 -13.42 1.96 -3.88
N ALA A 74 -12.48 1.49 -3.07
CA ALA A 74 -11.10 1.98 -3.14
C ALA A 74 -10.42 1.64 -4.46
N SER A 75 -10.85 0.57 -5.13
CA SER A 75 -10.24 0.16 -6.39
C SER A 75 -10.39 1.22 -7.48
N GLU A 76 -11.52 1.91 -7.52
CA GLU A 76 -11.70 2.99 -8.50
C GLU A 76 -10.71 4.14 -8.27
N LEU A 77 -10.52 4.51 -7.00
CA LEU A 77 -9.55 5.55 -6.67
C LEU A 77 -8.14 5.11 -7.00
N LEU A 78 -7.82 3.86 -6.71
CA LEU A 78 -6.49 3.33 -6.96
C LEU A 78 -6.19 3.19 -8.45
N LYS A 79 -7.19 2.90 -9.27
CA LYS A 79 -7.00 2.89 -10.72
C LYS A 79 -6.52 4.24 -11.22
N SER A 80 -7.12 5.31 -10.72
CA SER A 80 -6.70 6.66 -11.07
C SER A 80 -5.27 6.92 -10.61
N GLN A 81 -4.93 6.49 -9.41
CA GLN A 81 -3.57 6.66 -8.88
C GLN A 81 -2.55 5.90 -9.72
N VAL A 82 -2.86 4.67 -10.11
CA VAL A 82 -1.97 3.87 -10.95
C VAL A 82 -1.73 4.56 -12.28
N ASN A 83 -2.78 5.10 -12.89
CA ASN A 83 -2.65 5.79 -14.16
C ASN A 83 -1.74 7.01 -14.04
N VAL A 84 -1.91 7.80 -12.98
CA VAL A 84 -1.09 8.99 -12.75
C VAL A 84 0.37 8.60 -12.54
N MET A 85 0.62 7.58 -11.73
CA MET A 85 1.97 7.14 -11.46
C MET A 85 2.66 6.55 -12.68
N THR A 86 1.90 5.80 -13.49
CA THR A 86 2.43 5.23 -14.71
C THR A 86 2.77 6.31 -15.73
N GLU A 87 1.92 7.33 -15.84
CA GLU A 87 2.18 8.45 -16.72
C GLU A 87 3.46 9.18 -16.33
N LYS A 88 3.67 9.41 -15.02
CA LYS A 88 4.87 10.05 -14.53
C LYS A 88 6.12 9.25 -14.87
N THR A 89 5.99 7.94 -14.89
CA THR A 89 7.12 7.06 -15.17
C THR A 89 7.43 7.03 -16.66
N VAL A 90 6.39 7.14 -17.49
CA VAL A 90 6.52 7.01 -18.95
C VAL A 90 6.90 8.32 -19.63
N VAL A 91 6.52 9.43 -19.05
CA VAL A 91 6.76 10.74 -19.64
C VAL A 91 8.21 11.17 -19.42
N VAL A 92 9.12 10.38 -19.86
CA VAL A 92 10.54 10.73 -19.80
C VAL A 92 11.07 10.74 -21.23
N HIS A 93 10.97 11.84 -21.83
CA HIS A 93 11.55 11.94 -23.17
C HIS A 93 12.50 13.07 -23.24
#